data_830dd4032b5d12da66107b38441490dc
#
_entry.id   830dd4032b5d12da66107b38441490dc
#
_cell.length_a   1.000
_cell.length_b   1.000
_cell.length_c   1.000
_cell.angle_alpha   90.00
_cell.angle_beta   90.00
_cell.angle_gamma   90.00
#
_symmetry.space_group_name_H-M   'P 1'
#
loop_
_entity.id
_entity.type
_entity.pdbx_description
1 polymer ?
#
loop_
_entity_poly.entity_id
_entity_poly.type
_entity_poly.pdbx_seq_one_letter_code
_entity_poly.pdbx_strand_id
1 'polypeptide(L)'
;MYEKPQHGSTYVIVADVSRGTNNDYSAFIVFDVSTVPYNIVAKYRDNQIKPMLFPNIIHDVAKAYNMAYVMVEVNDIGEQVATALQFDLEYENLIMASMRGRAGQVVGGGFSGGKAQLGVRTTKAVKRLGCSNIKQVIETDKMIINDYDLITEFSTFILKGQSYEAEEGHTDDLAMCCVLFGWLVQQTYFKELTDDDIRARMFAEQQNQLEQDMAPFGFMDDGVQEPYGETVVDEY
;
A
#
# COMPACT_ATOMS: atom_id res chain seq x y z
N MET A 1 -2.39 -8.74 -11.92
CA MET A 1 -2.94 -7.39 -11.81
C MET A 1 -4.44 -7.50 -12.00
N TYR A 2 -5.23 -7.04 -11.04
CA TYR A 2 -6.69 -7.02 -11.09
C TYR A 2 -7.21 -5.64 -11.44
N GLU A 3 -6.61 -4.62 -10.83
CA GLU A 3 -6.96 -3.23 -11.05
C GLU A 3 -5.71 -2.40 -11.39
N LYS A 4 -5.88 -1.41 -12.26
CA LYS A 4 -4.82 -0.47 -12.59
C LYS A 4 -4.67 0.56 -11.45
N PRO A 5 -3.45 1.07 -11.22
CA PRO A 5 -3.25 2.13 -10.25
C PRO A 5 -4.09 3.36 -10.58
N GLN A 6 -4.72 3.94 -9.56
CA GLN A 6 -5.54 5.14 -9.66
C GLN A 6 -4.75 6.33 -9.10
N HIS A 7 -4.87 7.47 -9.75
CA HIS A 7 -4.21 8.71 -9.30
C HIS A 7 -4.75 9.11 -7.91
N GLY A 8 -3.85 9.44 -7.00
CA GLY A 8 -4.19 9.85 -5.63
C GLY A 8 -4.57 8.70 -4.68
N SER A 9 -4.54 7.45 -5.15
CA SER A 9 -4.69 6.30 -4.26
C SER A 9 -3.38 5.94 -3.58
N THR A 10 -3.48 5.47 -2.33
CA THR A 10 -2.37 4.98 -1.51
C THR A 10 -2.34 3.47 -1.53
N TYR A 11 -1.16 2.92 -1.80
CA TYR A 11 -0.96 1.49 -1.91
C TYR A 11 0.10 0.99 -0.94
N VAL A 12 -0.11 -0.23 -0.47
CA VAL A 12 0.88 -0.97 0.32
C VAL A 12 1.19 -2.29 -0.38
N ILE A 13 2.46 -2.59 -0.52
CA ILE A 13 2.96 -3.89 -0.97
C ILE A 13 3.50 -4.64 0.24
N VAL A 14 3.04 -5.87 0.43
CA VAL A 14 3.61 -6.78 1.43
C VAL A 14 4.23 -7.95 0.71
N ALA A 15 5.51 -8.19 0.94
CA ALA A 15 6.29 -9.22 0.28
C ALA A 15 6.80 -10.28 1.26
N ASP A 16 6.57 -11.52 0.90
CA ASP A 16 7.16 -12.72 1.48
C ASP A 16 8.22 -13.28 0.52
N VAL A 17 9.40 -13.60 1.01
CA VAL A 17 10.58 -13.89 0.19
C VAL A 17 11.07 -15.30 0.39
N SER A 18 11.11 -16.09 -0.68
CA SER A 18 11.71 -17.42 -0.72
C SER A 18 13.07 -17.45 -1.40
N ARG A 19 13.73 -18.59 -1.32
CA ARG A 19 15.05 -18.82 -1.95
C ARG A 19 15.00 -19.11 -3.45
N GLY A 20 13.81 -19.25 -4.05
CA GLY A 20 13.65 -19.59 -5.47
C GLY A 20 14.17 -20.97 -5.82
N THR A 21 13.94 -21.96 -4.95
CA THR A 21 14.40 -23.36 -5.10
C THR A 21 13.28 -24.33 -5.48
N ASN A 22 12.20 -23.83 -6.05
CA ASN A 22 10.98 -24.57 -6.42
C ASN A 22 10.14 -25.13 -5.26
N ASN A 23 10.46 -24.81 -4.01
CA ASN A 23 9.66 -25.23 -2.85
C ASN A 23 8.63 -24.16 -2.47
N ASP A 24 9.11 -23.05 -1.92
CA ASP A 24 8.28 -21.94 -1.49
C ASP A 24 8.31 -20.82 -2.56
N TYR A 25 7.28 -20.01 -2.60
CA TYR A 25 7.19 -18.91 -3.56
C TYR A 25 7.73 -17.61 -2.95
N SER A 26 8.42 -16.82 -3.77
CA SER A 26 8.49 -15.40 -3.50
C SER A 26 7.20 -14.76 -3.97
N ALA A 27 6.50 -14.12 -3.07
CA ALA A 27 5.19 -13.55 -3.33
C ALA A 27 5.08 -12.13 -2.81
N PHE A 28 4.23 -11.32 -3.43
CA PHE A 28 3.74 -10.10 -2.84
C PHE A 28 2.29 -9.83 -3.23
N ILE A 29 1.61 -9.07 -2.38
CA ILE A 29 0.27 -8.56 -2.63
C ILE A 29 0.32 -7.03 -2.57
N VAL A 30 -0.39 -6.38 -3.50
CA VAL A 30 -0.62 -4.94 -3.52
C VAL A 30 -2.02 -4.66 -2.99
N PHE A 31 -2.09 -3.91 -1.90
CA PHE A 31 -3.33 -3.49 -1.26
C PHE A 31 -3.59 -2.02 -1.59
N ASP A 32 -4.79 -1.69 -2.07
CA ASP A 32 -5.31 -0.33 -2.03
C ASP A 32 -5.83 -0.07 -0.60
N VAL A 33 -5.22 0.91 0.06
CA VAL A 33 -5.54 1.27 1.44
C VAL A 33 -6.16 2.66 1.54
N SER A 34 -6.51 3.25 0.41
CA SER A 34 -7.11 4.58 0.33
C SER A 34 -8.47 4.67 1.01
N THR A 35 -9.20 3.58 1.05
CA THR A 35 -10.54 3.47 1.65
C THR A 35 -10.73 2.12 2.33
N VAL A 36 -11.73 2.03 3.19
CA VAL A 36 -12.20 0.76 3.73
C VAL A 36 -13.53 0.43 3.05
N PRO A 37 -13.73 -0.78 2.52
CA PRO A 37 -12.85 -1.96 2.61
C PRO A 37 -11.56 -1.83 1.79
N TYR A 38 -10.46 -2.36 2.34
CA TYR A 38 -9.19 -2.52 1.61
C TYR A 38 -9.37 -3.46 0.43
N ASN A 39 -8.74 -3.15 -0.70
CA ASN A 39 -8.86 -3.95 -1.90
C ASN A 39 -7.51 -4.56 -2.33
N ILE A 40 -7.49 -5.81 -2.73
CA ILE A 40 -6.33 -6.44 -3.34
C ILE A 40 -6.34 -6.15 -4.83
N VAL A 41 -5.42 -5.30 -5.28
CA VAL A 41 -5.38 -4.79 -6.67
C VAL A 41 -4.37 -5.52 -7.56
N ALA A 42 -3.36 -6.14 -6.98
CA ALA A 42 -2.41 -6.97 -7.70
C ALA A 42 -1.74 -8.00 -6.78
N LYS A 43 -1.22 -9.06 -7.38
CA LYS A 43 -0.32 -10.01 -6.74
C LYS A 43 0.80 -10.44 -7.69
N TYR A 44 1.85 -10.93 -7.10
CA TYR A 44 2.93 -11.64 -7.76
C TYR A 44 3.24 -12.92 -6.98
N ARG A 45 3.59 -13.99 -7.68
CA ARG A 45 3.96 -15.27 -7.08
C ARG A 45 4.84 -16.06 -8.05
N ASP A 46 6.04 -16.42 -7.63
CA ASP A 46 6.99 -17.20 -8.43
C ASP A 46 7.94 -17.99 -7.51
N ASN A 47 8.07 -19.29 -7.74
CA ASN A 47 8.95 -20.16 -6.95
C ASN A 47 10.34 -20.38 -7.58
N GLN A 48 10.61 -19.75 -8.73
CA GLN A 48 11.87 -19.85 -9.44
C GLN A 48 12.65 -18.54 -9.44
N ILE A 49 11.98 -17.41 -9.11
CA ILE A 49 12.64 -16.10 -9.07
C ILE A 49 13.81 -16.11 -8.10
N LYS A 50 14.95 -15.67 -8.57
CA LYS A 50 16.13 -15.52 -7.72
C LYS A 50 15.96 -14.30 -6.81
N PRO A 51 16.33 -14.38 -5.52
CA PRO A 51 16.23 -13.28 -4.58
C PRO A 51 16.88 -11.97 -5.06
N MET A 52 17.94 -12.05 -5.85
CA MET A 52 18.61 -10.87 -6.42
C MET A 52 17.81 -10.13 -7.49
N LEU A 53 16.82 -10.78 -8.11
CA LEU A 53 15.98 -10.18 -9.15
C LEU A 53 14.66 -9.68 -8.59
N PHE A 54 14.22 -10.24 -7.48
CA PHE A 54 12.92 -9.91 -6.87
C PHE A 54 12.78 -8.44 -6.44
N PRO A 55 13.83 -7.75 -5.92
CA PRO A 55 13.75 -6.33 -5.61
C PRO A 55 13.36 -5.46 -6.80
N ASN A 56 13.88 -5.78 -8.00
CA ASN A 56 13.54 -5.00 -9.20
C ASN A 56 12.04 -5.10 -9.55
N ILE A 57 11.46 -6.30 -9.41
CA ILE A 57 10.03 -6.50 -9.67
C ILE A 57 9.19 -5.74 -8.64
N ILE A 58 9.54 -5.83 -7.35
CA ILE A 58 8.87 -5.08 -6.29
C ILE A 58 8.94 -3.57 -6.57
N HIS A 59 10.13 -3.07 -6.89
CA HIS A 59 10.39 -1.66 -7.18
C HIS A 59 9.56 -1.15 -8.37
N ASP A 60 9.55 -1.88 -9.50
CA ASP A 60 8.82 -1.48 -10.68
C ASP A 60 7.30 -1.43 -10.43
N VAL A 61 6.78 -2.44 -9.71
CA VAL A 61 5.37 -2.46 -9.32
C VAL A 61 5.06 -1.35 -8.32
N ALA A 62 5.90 -1.13 -7.33
CA ALA A 62 5.72 -0.09 -6.33
C ALA A 62 5.69 1.31 -6.96
N LYS A 63 6.57 1.58 -7.91
CA LYS A 63 6.55 2.83 -8.70
C LYS A 63 5.27 2.97 -9.51
N ALA A 64 4.84 1.90 -10.17
CA ALA A 64 3.60 1.90 -10.96
C ALA A 64 2.37 2.18 -10.08
N TYR A 65 2.36 1.70 -8.82
CA TYR A 65 1.31 1.94 -7.84
C TYR A 65 1.62 3.14 -6.94
N ASN A 66 1.84 4.31 -7.55
CA ASN A 66 2.01 5.62 -6.89
C ASN A 66 3.10 5.64 -5.81
N MET A 67 4.22 5.01 -6.03
CA MET A 67 5.28 4.87 -5.01
C MET A 67 4.77 4.17 -3.74
N ALA A 68 4.13 3.02 -3.90
CA ALA A 68 3.53 2.24 -2.83
C ALA A 68 4.46 2.02 -1.63
N TYR A 69 3.92 2.02 -0.42
CA TYR A 69 4.70 1.63 0.76
C TYR A 69 5.02 0.14 0.71
N VAL A 70 6.29 -0.22 0.84
CA VAL A 70 6.74 -1.61 0.71
C VAL A 70 7.14 -2.17 2.08
N MET A 71 6.53 -3.26 2.50
CA MET A 71 6.91 -4.05 3.66
C MET A 71 7.43 -5.41 3.22
N VAL A 72 8.67 -5.71 3.54
CA VAL A 72 9.32 -6.99 3.23
C VAL A 72 9.41 -7.83 4.50
N GLU A 73 9.05 -9.11 4.43
CA GLU A 73 9.41 -10.07 5.45
C GLU A 73 10.92 -10.32 5.40
N VAL A 74 11.62 -10.06 6.53
CA VAL A 74 13.09 -10.12 6.58
C VAL A 74 13.63 -11.35 7.32
N ASN A 75 12.86 -12.40 7.37
CA ASN A 75 13.39 -13.70 7.77
C ASN A 75 14.26 -14.25 6.64
N ASP A 76 15.30 -14.99 7.01
CA ASP A 76 16.20 -15.66 6.08
C ASP A 76 16.73 -14.72 4.98
N ILE A 77 16.33 -14.95 3.72
CA ILE A 77 16.83 -14.22 2.54
C ILE A 77 16.18 -12.84 2.35
N GLY A 78 15.06 -12.58 2.98
CA GLY A 78 14.31 -11.32 2.82
C GLY A 78 15.08 -10.06 3.22
N GLU A 79 16.05 -10.19 4.13
CA GLU A 79 16.94 -9.07 4.50
C GLU A 79 17.78 -8.59 3.31
N GLN A 80 18.21 -9.49 2.42
CA GLN A 80 18.94 -9.11 1.20
C GLN A 80 18.03 -8.35 0.23
N VAL A 81 16.78 -8.77 0.08
CA VAL A 81 15.79 -8.09 -0.77
C VAL A 81 15.49 -6.69 -0.25
N ALA A 82 15.26 -6.55 1.06
CA ALA A 82 15.03 -5.24 1.68
C ALA A 82 16.25 -4.31 1.58
N THR A 83 17.46 -4.86 1.74
CA THR A 83 18.72 -4.12 1.58
C THR A 83 18.89 -3.63 0.14
N ALA A 84 18.65 -4.49 -0.86
CA ALA A 84 18.74 -4.11 -2.26
C ALA A 84 17.71 -3.02 -2.63
N LEU A 85 16.46 -3.12 -2.13
CA LEU A 85 15.47 -2.06 -2.31
C LEU A 85 15.93 -0.72 -1.74
N GLN A 86 16.49 -0.71 -0.53
CA GLN A 86 16.88 0.53 0.15
C GLN A 86 18.15 1.15 -0.43
N PHE A 87 19.20 0.34 -0.68
CA PHE A 87 20.53 0.87 -0.99
C PHE A 87 20.91 0.76 -2.46
N ASP A 88 20.46 -0.28 -3.18
CA ASP A 88 20.81 -0.44 -4.60
C ASP A 88 19.78 0.27 -5.50
N LEU A 89 18.51 0.24 -5.11
CA LEU A 89 17.41 0.84 -5.87
C LEU A 89 16.92 2.19 -5.26
N GLU A 90 17.48 2.59 -4.11
CA GLU A 90 17.20 3.86 -3.41
C GLU A 90 15.68 4.09 -3.20
N TYR A 91 14.95 3.00 -2.86
CA TYR A 91 13.52 3.08 -2.69
C TYR A 91 13.14 3.72 -1.35
N GLU A 92 12.49 4.88 -1.38
CA GLU A 92 12.26 5.71 -0.20
C GLU A 92 11.12 5.21 0.70
N ASN A 93 10.07 4.59 0.12
CA ASN A 93 8.87 4.17 0.85
C ASN A 93 8.96 2.74 1.42
N LEU A 94 10.15 2.35 1.88
CA LEU A 94 10.33 1.07 2.55
C LEU A 94 9.92 1.17 4.02
N ILE A 95 9.01 0.29 4.44
CA ILE A 95 8.53 0.23 5.83
C ILE A 95 9.62 -0.38 6.72
N MET A 96 9.97 0.34 7.78
CA MET A 96 10.96 -0.07 8.76
C MET A 96 10.32 -0.46 10.07
N ALA A 97 10.81 -1.51 10.71
CA ALA A 97 10.42 -1.90 12.05
C ALA A 97 11.54 -1.66 13.06
N SER A 98 11.18 -1.39 14.30
CA SER A 98 12.12 -1.27 15.43
C SER A 98 11.63 -2.09 16.63
N MET A 99 12.55 -2.57 17.45
CA MET A 99 12.21 -3.26 18.69
C MET A 99 11.97 -2.24 19.81
N ARG A 100 10.78 -2.25 20.40
CA ARG A 100 10.42 -1.37 21.52
C ARG A 100 10.04 -2.18 22.76
N GLY A 101 11.04 -2.60 23.52
CA GLY A 101 10.85 -3.27 24.82
C GLY A 101 9.80 -4.39 24.77
N ARG A 102 8.79 -4.32 25.63
CA ARG A 102 7.71 -5.33 25.71
C ARG A 102 6.72 -5.28 24.56
N ALA A 103 6.64 -4.19 23.81
CA ALA A 103 5.76 -4.07 22.65
C ALA A 103 6.25 -4.92 21.45
N GLY A 104 7.51 -5.37 21.48
CA GLY A 104 8.10 -6.14 20.39
C GLY A 104 8.42 -5.27 19.19
N GLN A 105 8.16 -5.77 17.97
CA GLN A 105 8.36 -5.00 16.76
C GLN A 105 7.23 -3.99 16.55
N VAL A 106 7.60 -2.75 16.24
CA VAL A 106 6.69 -1.64 15.92
C VAL A 106 7.18 -0.96 14.66
N VAL A 107 6.28 -0.60 13.78
CA VAL A 107 6.58 0.22 12.61
C VAL A 107 6.73 1.67 13.07
N GLY A 108 7.74 2.36 12.57
CA GLY A 108 7.98 3.76 12.90
C GLY A 108 8.80 4.45 11.82
N GLY A 109 8.48 5.71 11.56
CA GLY A 109 9.27 6.55 10.66
C GLY A 109 10.70 6.72 11.14
N GLY A 110 11.63 6.64 10.24
CA GLY A 110 13.06 6.47 10.27
C GLY A 110 13.98 7.17 11.28
N PHE A 111 13.52 7.86 12.32
CA PHE A 111 14.38 8.60 13.27
C PHE A 111 14.12 8.30 14.75
N SER A 112 13.44 7.23 15.08
CA SER A 112 13.28 6.83 16.48
C SER A 112 14.49 6.03 16.94
N GLY A 113 15.30 6.59 17.81
CA GLY A 113 16.61 6.17 18.39
C GLY A 113 16.88 4.72 18.77
N GLY A 114 16.23 3.74 18.14
CA GLY A 114 16.52 2.32 18.19
C GLY A 114 17.09 1.85 16.84
N LYS A 115 17.74 0.69 16.80
CA LYS A 115 18.17 0.06 15.54
C LYS A 115 16.91 -0.23 14.71
N ALA A 116 16.65 0.60 13.70
CA ALA A 116 15.63 0.33 12.70
C ALA A 116 16.08 -0.84 11.83
N GLN A 117 15.19 -1.79 11.60
CA GLN A 117 15.37 -2.90 10.68
C GLN A 117 14.54 -2.63 9.43
N LEU A 118 15.12 -2.83 8.26
CA LEU A 118 14.38 -2.77 7.01
C LEU A 118 13.37 -3.92 6.97
N GLY A 119 12.07 -3.59 6.84
CA GLY A 119 11.01 -4.60 6.85
C GLY A 119 10.65 -5.15 8.23
N VAL A 120 9.95 -6.27 8.26
CA VAL A 120 9.44 -6.92 9.48
C VAL A 120 9.93 -8.36 9.59
N ARG A 121 10.33 -8.75 10.80
CA ARG A 121 10.65 -10.15 11.10
C ARG A 121 9.40 -10.87 11.59
N THR A 122 9.02 -11.95 10.93
CA THR A 122 7.91 -12.81 11.36
C THR A 122 8.30 -13.61 12.60
N THR A 123 8.05 -13.03 13.76
CA THR A 123 8.12 -13.72 15.04
C THR A 123 6.79 -14.41 15.35
N LYS A 124 6.78 -15.35 16.31
CA LYS A 124 5.53 -15.97 16.80
C LYS A 124 4.46 -14.93 17.20
N ALA A 125 4.90 -13.80 17.79
CA ALA A 125 4.00 -12.73 18.20
C ALA A 125 3.42 -11.99 16.98
N VAL A 126 4.25 -11.62 16.00
CA VAL A 126 3.83 -10.98 14.75
C VAL A 126 2.85 -11.89 14.00
N LYS A 127 3.19 -13.17 13.79
CA LYS A 127 2.33 -14.12 13.09
C LYS A 127 0.99 -14.29 13.80
N ARG A 128 0.98 -14.49 15.12
CA ARG A 128 -0.26 -14.66 15.89
C ARG A 128 -1.16 -13.43 15.83
N LEU A 129 -0.59 -12.24 16.03
CA LEU A 129 -1.34 -10.98 15.95
C LEU A 129 -1.85 -10.75 14.53
N GLY A 130 -1.01 -10.98 13.53
CA GLY A 130 -1.38 -10.86 12.13
C GLY A 130 -2.55 -11.78 11.76
N CYS A 131 -2.49 -13.07 12.14
CA CYS A 131 -3.59 -14.02 11.92
C CYS A 131 -4.90 -13.59 12.59
N SER A 132 -4.83 -13.11 13.84
CA SER A 132 -6.02 -12.63 14.55
C SER A 132 -6.62 -11.39 13.87
N ASN A 133 -5.76 -10.45 13.47
CA ASN A 133 -6.19 -9.20 12.89
C ASN A 133 -6.73 -9.38 11.46
N ILE A 134 -6.05 -10.17 10.61
CA ILE A 134 -6.54 -10.40 9.25
C ILE A 134 -7.89 -11.13 9.27
N LYS A 135 -8.07 -12.09 10.19
CA LYS A 135 -9.36 -12.72 10.41
C LYS A 135 -10.44 -11.70 10.76
N GLN A 136 -10.15 -10.80 11.70
CA GLN A 136 -11.10 -9.73 12.08
C GLN A 136 -11.42 -8.80 10.90
N VAL A 137 -10.40 -8.41 10.11
CA VAL A 137 -10.56 -7.54 8.93
C VAL A 137 -11.49 -8.20 7.90
N ILE A 138 -11.35 -9.51 7.67
CA ILE A 138 -12.20 -10.27 6.75
C ILE A 138 -13.62 -10.44 7.31
N GLU A 139 -13.75 -10.85 8.58
CA GLU A 139 -15.05 -11.08 9.22
C GLU A 139 -15.90 -9.81 9.40
N THR A 140 -15.26 -8.64 9.39
CA THR A 140 -15.95 -7.33 9.48
C THR A 140 -16.10 -6.64 8.13
N ASP A 141 -15.96 -7.37 7.02
CA ASP A 141 -16.10 -6.88 5.64
C ASP A 141 -15.20 -5.68 5.32
N LYS A 142 -14.01 -5.61 5.97
CA LYS A 142 -13.04 -4.53 5.77
C LYS A 142 -11.97 -4.85 4.74
N MET A 143 -12.07 -5.98 4.06
CA MET A 143 -11.17 -6.39 2.98
C MET A 143 -11.94 -7.13 1.90
N ILE A 144 -11.67 -6.79 0.65
CA ILE A 144 -12.20 -7.48 -0.52
C ILE A 144 -11.12 -8.43 -1.04
N ILE A 145 -11.47 -9.72 -1.10
CA ILE A 145 -10.60 -10.79 -1.60
C ILE A 145 -11.24 -11.39 -2.86
N ASN A 146 -10.67 -11.09 -4.01
CA ASN A 146 -11.14 -11.54 -5.32
C ASN A 146 -10.13 -12.50 -5.99
N ASP A 147 -9.28 -13.16 -5.20
CA ASP A 147 -8.20 -13.99 -5.70
C ASP A 147 -8.39 -15.45 -5.31
N TYR A 148 -8.46 -16.33 -6.33
CA TYR A 148 -8.68 -17.77 -6.12
C TYR A 148 -7.51 -18.45 -5.40
N ASP A 149 -6.26 -18.11 -5.75
CA ASP A 149 -5.10 -18.76 -5.13
C ASP A 149 -4.99 -18.38 -3.65
N LEU A 150 -5.23 -17.13 -3.31
CA LEU A 150 -5.27 -16.66 -1.93
C LEU A 150 -6.40 -17.32 -1.12
N ILE A 151 -7.61 -17.44 -1.71
CA ILE A 151 -8.72 -18.15 -1.07
C ILE A 151 -8.34 -19.63 -0.82
N THR A 152 -7.66 -20.27 -1.78
CA THR A 152 -7.19 -21.64 -1.65
C THR A 152 -6.16 -21.75 -0.53
N GLU A 153 -5.18 -20.85 -0.45
CA GLU A 153 -4.20 -20.85 0.65
C GLU A 153 -4.87 -20.62 2.01
N PHE A 154 -5.81 -19.69 2.13
CA PHE A 154 -6.57 -19.51 3.38
C PHE A 154 -7.38 -20.74 3.78
N SER A 155 -7.91 -21.50 2.83
CA SER A 155 -8.68 -22.72 3.11
C SER A 155 -7.83 -23.86 3.67
N THR A 156 -6.53 -23.84 3.39
CA THR A 156 -5.54 -24.84 3.86
C THR A 156 -4.61 -24.29 4.94
N PHE A 157 -4.83 -23.05 5.40
CA PHE A 157 -4.03 -22.41 6.43
C PHE A 157 -4.56 -22.74 7.82
N ILE A 158 -3.95 -23.71 8.47
CA ILE A 158 -4.45 -24.33 9.70
C ILE A 158 -3.59 -24.00 10.92
N LEU A 159 -4.20 -24.13 12.10
CA LEU A 159 -3.47 -24.06 13.36
C LEU A 159 -2.72 -25.37 13.60
N LYS A 160 -1.39 -25.33 13.64
CA LYS A 160 -0.52 -26.46 13.95
C LYS A 160 0.32 -26.17 15.18
N GLY A 161 -0.03 -26.79 16.28
CA GLY A 161 0.58 -26.49 17.59
C GLY A 161 0.23 -25.08 18.08
N GLN A 162 1.21 -24.20 18.13
CA GLN A 162 1.05 -22.79 18.55
C GLN A 162 1.22 -21.78 17.40
N SER A 163 1.28 -22.25 16.17
CA SER A 163 1.46 -21.44 14.97
C SER A 163 0.43 -21.81 13.91
N TYR A 164 0.32 -20.95 12.90
CA TYR A 164 -0.48 -21.22 11.71
C TYR A 164 0.46 -21.53 10.56
N GLU A 165 0.16 -22.50 9.74
CA GLU A 165 0.91 -22.87 8.54
C GLU A 165 0.01 -23.61 7.55
N ALA A 166 0.44 -23.71 6.30
CA ALA A 166 -0.27 -24.50 5.31
C ALA A 166 -0.31 -25.99 5.70
N GLU A 167 -1.37 -26.69 5.30
CA GLU A 167 -1.43 -28.14 5.34
C GLU A 167 -0.32 -28.74 4.49
N GLU A 168 0.04 -30.00 4.77
CA GLU A 168 1.09 -30.71 4.02
C GLU A 168 0.75 -30.77 2.52
N GLY A 169 1.70 -30.36 1.69
CA GLY A 169 1.52 -30.30 0.23
C GLY A 169 0.88 -29.01 -0.28
N HIS A 170 0.58 -28.07 0.60
CA HIS A 170 0.09 -26.72 0.26
C HIS A 170 1.12 -25.64 0.61
N THR A 171 0.88 -24.43 0.17
CA THR A 171 1.72 -23.25 0.42
C THR A 171 0.91 -22.15 1.10
N ASP A 172 1.60 -21.24 1.79
CA ASP A 172 0.97 -20.12 2.53
C ASP A 172 1.61 -18.75 2.22
N ASP A 173 2.33 -18.62 1.11
CA ASP A 173 3.10 -17.43 0.79
C ASP A 173 2.21 -16.18 0.62
N LEU A 174 1.09 -16.30 -0.10
CA LEU A 174 0.11 -15.21 -0.23
C LEU A 174 -0.66 -14.99 1.08
N ALA A 175 -1.03 -16.06 1.77
CA ALA A 175 -1.68 -15.98 3.08
C ALA A 175 -0.76 -15.26 4.08
N MET A 176 0.55 -15.50 4.04
CA MET A 176 1.54 -14.82 4.87
C MET A 176 1.63 -13.33 4.54
N CYS A 177 1.58 -12.94 3.27
CA CYS A 177 1.47 -11.52 2.91
C CYS A 177 0.24 -10.86 3.57
N CYS A 178 -0.90 -11.52 3.56
CA CYS A 178 -2.11 -11.02 4.24
C CYS A 178 -1.98 -11.02 5.77
N VAL A 179 -1.34 -12.02 6.36
CA VAL A 179 -1.07 -12.08 7.81
C VAL A 179 -0.20 -10.89 8.24
N LEU A 180 0.84 -10.60 7.47
CA LEU A 180 1.71 -9.45 7.71
C LEU A 180 0.98 -8.12 7.51
N PHE A 181 0.10 -8.03 6.51
CA PHE A 181 -0.79 -6.89 6.34
C PHE A 181 -1.72 -6.72 7.55
N GLY A 182 -2.32 -7.81 8.05
CA GLY A 182 -3.14 -7.80 9.27
C GLY A 182 -2.39 -7.32 10.51
N TRP A 183 -1.10 -7.60 10.61
CA TRP A 183 -0.24 -7.04 11.65
C TRP A 183 0.01 -5.54 11.42
N LEU A 184 0.28 -5.14 10.17
CA LEU A 184 0.59 -3.75 9.79
C LEU A 184 -0.57 -2.79 10.07
N VAL A 185 -1.82 -3.16 9.75
CA VAL A 185 -3.00 -2.28 9.92
C VAL A 185 -3.27 -1.90 11.38
N GLN A 186 -2.69 -2.59 12.34
CA GLN A 186 -2.79 -2.24 13.76
C GLN A 186 -1.69 -1.29 14.24
N GLN A 187 -0.65 -1.08 13.43
CA GLN A 187 0.44 -0.19 13.79
C GLN A 187 -0.01 1.27 13.75
N THR A 188 0.42 2.05 14.72
CA THR A 188 0.11 3.49 14.82
C THR A 188 0.55 4.22 13.54
N TYR A 189 1.75 3.90 13.05
CA TYR A 189 2.28 4.48 11.82
C TYR A 189 1.35 4.27 10.60
N PHE A 190 0.80 3.07 10.43
CA PHE A 190 -0.13 2.79 9.33
C PHE A 190 -1.43 3.59 9.47
N LYS A 191 -1.95 3.70 10.69
CA LYS A 191 -3.17 4.48 10.96
C LYS A 191 -2.95 5.96 10.69
N GLU A 192 -1.82 6.52 11.12
CA GLU A 192 -1.46 7.91 10.84
C GLU A 192 -1.32 8.15 9.33
N LEU A 193 -0.62 7.27 8.63
CA LEU A 193 -0.44 7.34 7.19
C LEU A 193 -1.77 7.34 6.42
N THR A 194 -2.67 6.42 6.74
CA THR A 194 -3.99 6.34 6.08
C THR A 194 -4.92 7.49 6.49
N ASP A 195 -4.86 7.96 7.73
CA ASP A 195 -5.66 9.10 8.20
C ASP A 195 -5.20 10.42 7.56
N ASP A 196 -3.90 10.63 7.40
CA ASP A 196 -3.35 11.82 6.76
C ASP A 196 -3.69 11.85 5.26
N ASP A 197 -3.62 10.72 4.58
CA ASP A 197 -4.03 10.61 3.17
C ASP A 197 -5.54 10.86 2.99
N ILE A 198 -6.39 10.33 3.87
CA ILE A 198 -7.83 10.60 3.84
C ILE A 198 -8.10 12.10 4.01
N ARG A 199 -7.42 12.77 4.95
CA ARG A 199 -7.56 14.22 5.17
C ARG A 199 -7.09 15.03 3.97
N ALA A 200 -5.94 14.66 3.37
CA ALA A 200 -5.42 15.32 2.19
C ALA A 200 -6.37 15.20 0.99
N ARG A 201 -6.98 14.04 0.79
CA ARG A 201 -8.00 13.81 -0.27
C ARG A 201 -9.26 14.63 -0.02
N MET A 202 -9.79 14.62 1.21
CA MET A 202 -10.96 15.43 1.57
C MET A 202 -10.70 16.93 1.34
N PHE A 203 -9.50 17.41 1.66
CA PHE A 203 -9.12 18.80 1.43
C PHE A 203 -9.04 19.13 -0.07
N ALA A 204 -8.44 18.25 -0.87
CA ALA A 204 -8.35 18.40 -2.32
C ALA A 204 -9.75 18.36 -2.98
N GLU A 205 -10.65 17.48 -2.54
CA GLU A 205 -12.04 17.43 -3.01
C GLU A 205 -12.80 18.74 -2.68
N GLN A 206 -12.62 19.28 -1.46
CA GLN A 206 -13.22 20.56 -1.09
C GLN A 206 -12.69 21.72 -1.92
N GLN A 207 -11.37 21.76 -2.20
CA GLN A 207 -10.81 22.75 -3.09
C GLN A 207 -11.38 22.66 -4.50
N ASN A 208 -11.46 21.46 -5.07
CA ASN A 208 -12.04 21.26 -6.40
C ASN A 208 -13.53 21.66 -6.47
N GLN A 209 -14.29 21.40 -5.41
CA GLN A 209 -15.68 21.87 -5.33
C GLN A 209 -15.76 23.40 -5.26
N LEU A 210 -14.93 24.03 -4.44
CA LEU A 210 -14.84 25.50 -4.36
C LEU A 210 -14.45 26.11 -5.70
N GLU A 211 -13.49 25.54 -6.41
CA GLU A 211 -13.09 26.00 -7.75
C GLU A 211 -14.21 25.84 -8.79
N GLN A 212 -14.99 24.75 -8.70
CA GLN A 212 -16.14 24.54 -9.56
C GLN A 212 -17.29 25.52 -9.24
N ASP A 213 -17.53 25.80 -7.95
CA ASP A 213 -18.54 26.75 -7.51
C ASP A 213 -18.11 28.20 -7.80
N MET A 214 -16.81 28.47 -7.88
CA MET A 214 -16.21 29.75 -8.29
C MET A 214 -15.99 29.83 -9.80
N ALA A 215 -16.59 28.93 -10.60
CA ALA A 215 -16.56 29.06 -12.05
C ALA A 215 -16.96 30.48 -12.42
N PRO A 216 -16.18 31.21 -13.22
CA PRO A 216 -16.35 32.64 -13.41
C PRO A 216 -17.78 32.89 -13.87
N PHE A 217 -18.53 33.69 -13.11
CA PHE A 217 -19.67 34.41 -13.66
C PHE A 217 -19.11 35.15 -14.86
N GLY A 218 -19.31 34.61 -16.04
CA GLY A 218 -18.90 35.27 -17.26
C GLY A 218 -19.50 36.65 -17.21
N PHE A 219 -18.68 37.67 -17.29
CA PHE A 219 -19.15 38.98 -17.65
C PHE A 219 -19.88 38.79 -18.98
N MET A 220 -21.21 38.77 -18.94
CA MET A 220 -22.00 38.97 -20.12
C MET A 220 -21.76 40.39 -20.51
N ASP A 221 -20.83 40.61 -21.43
CA ASP A 221 -20.79 41.81 -22.23
C ASP A 221 -22.06 41.78 -23.09
N ASP A 222 -23.01 42.60 -22.73
CA ASP A 222 -24.30 42.72 -23.40
C ASP A 222 -24.19 43.36 -24.79
N GLY A 223 -22.96 43.61 -25.28
CA GLY A 223 -22.71 43.98 -26.67
C GLY A 223 -23.38 45.27 -27.10
N VAL A 224 -23.83 46.14 -26.17
CA VAL A 224 -24.42 47.43 -26.53
C VAL A 224 -23.27 48.42 -26.77
N GLN A 225 -22.83 48.50 -28.02
CA GLN A 225 -22.05 49.65 -28.50
C GLN A 225 -22.96 50.88 -28.58
N GLU A 226 -22.76 51.85 -27.70
CA GLU A 226 -23.36 53.18 -27.89
C GLU A 226 -22.78 53.80 -29.16
N PRO A 227 -23.64 54.28 -30.12
CA PRO A 227 -23.15 54.94 -31.29
C PRO A 227 -22.53 56.31 -30.91
N TYR A 228 -21.28 56.49 -31.25
CA TYR A 228 -20.63 57.80 -31.15
C TYR A 228 -21.43 58.84 -31.94
N GLY A 229 -21.99 59.80 -31.22
CA GLY A 229 -22.65 60.93 -31.84
C GLY A 229 -21.70 61.74 -32.70
N GLU A 230 -22.02 61.88 -33.96
CA GLU A 230 -21.37 62.83 -34.88
C GLU A 230 -21.58 64.29 -34.35
N THR A 231 -20.50 64.90 -33.98
CA THR A 231 -20.50 66.35 -33.76
C THR A 231 -20.56 67.03 -35.13
N VAL A 232 -21.75 67.55 -35.47
CA VAL A 232 -21.91 68.51 -36.58
C VAL A 232 -21.20 69.80 -36.21
N VAL A 233 -20.16 70.17 -36.96
CA VAL A 233 -19.55 71.46 -36.88
C VAL A 233 -20.28 72.37 -37.88
N ASP A 234 -21.14 73.28 -37.40
CA ASP A 234 -21.68 74.36 -38.25
C ASP A 234 -20.65 75.38 -38.37
N GLU A 235 -20.25 75.66 -39.66
CA GLU A 235 -19.52 76.87 -40.07
C GLU A 235 -20.45 78.14 -40.02
N TYR A 236 -19.91 79.18 -39.31
CA TYR A 236 -20.04 80.53 -39.74
C TYR A 236 -18.90 81.35 -39.14
#